data_4d466ae3dc30a3b6ad9f79d3c56e2530
#
_entry.id   4d466ae3dc30a3b6ad9f79d3c56e2530
#
_cell.length_a   1.000
_cell.length_b   1.000
_cell.length_c   1.000
_cell.angle_alpha   90.00
_cell.angle_beta   90.00
_cell.angle_gamma   90.00
#
_symmetry.space_group_name_H-M   'P 1'
#
loop_
_entity.id
_entity.type
_entity.pdbx_description
1 polymer ?
#
loop_
_entity_poly.entity_id
_entity_poly.type
_entity_poly.pdbx_seq_one_letter_code
_entity_poly.pdbx_strand_id
1 'polypeptide(L)'
;KSRMNPQTQYGADVIMRADHALEHGVEQLTGCIRNVVDEMLQELAEEAGRSTLDICQVSVVGNTCMHHLFLGISPASLVHAPYNPAISQGLTLNAEQYGLHIHRKGQLLMLPDIAGYVGADTCGCILALRQDQQNEISLMVDIGTNGEMVLGNKTRLACCSTAAGPAFEGAKIECGMRGGAGAVDHVVYKDGKWEYTTIGNKAPAGLCGSGLIDLVAQLYLAGFIDESGHLESGQEKAGVFVLVPPEKSGNDRGVYLTQKDIGEVQLAKAAIAAGIFLLMKRLEITEKDIKRVYLAGAFGNYMNPESAAAIGMFPAELLPRIQPVGNAAGEGARIALLNEEERKEMDRTVKNMDFVELAASPEFQDCFVDGLCFP
;
A
#
# COMPACT_ATOMS: atom_id res chain seq x y z
N LYS A 1 15.88 -9.65 -5.01
CA LYS A 1 14.91 -10.71 -5.36
C LYS A 1 13.49 -10.25 -5.05
N SER A 2 12.52 -10.87 -5.73
CA SER A 2 11.09 -10.66 -5.49
C SER A 2 10.39 -12.02 -5.50
N ARG A 3 9.50 -12.23 -4.54
CA ARG A 3 8.66 -13.44 -4.43
C ARG A 3 7.25 -13.04 -4.06
N MET A 4 6.29 -13.82 -4.53
CA MET A 4 4.92 -13.70 -4.03
C MET A 4 4.91 -14.16 -2.57
N ASN A 5 4.21 -13.41 -1.71
CA ASN A 5 4.06 -13.81 -0.31
C ASN A 5 3.28 -15.12 -0.23
N PRO A 6 3.88 -16.23 0.24
CA PRO A 6 3.22 -17.53 0.29
C PRO A 6 2.03 -17.58 1.27
N GLN A 7 1.95 -16.63 2.19
CA GLN A 7 0.82 -16.51 3.11
C GLN A 7 -0.51 -16.20 2.39
N THR A 8 -0.47 -15.77 1.11
CA THR A 8 -1.68 -15.53 0.31
C THR A 8 -2.55 -16.76 0.13
N GLN A 9 -2.01 -17.96 0.27
CA GLN A 9 -2.80 -19.21 0.26
C GLN A 9 -3.69 -19.39 1.49
N TYR A 10 -3.39 -18.68 2.59
CA TYR A 10 -4.14 -18.71 3.86
C TYR A 10 -5.04 -17.49 4.04
N GLY A 11 -4.83 -16.45 3.26
CA GLY A 11 -5.65 -15.23 3.28
C GLY A 11 -5.10 -14.18 2.30
N ALA A 12 -6.00 -13.58 1.53
CA ALA A 12 -5.64 -12.58 0.53
C ALA A 12 -5.04 -11.31 1.16
N ASP A 13 -5.53 -10.92 2.33
CA ASP A 13 -5.13 -9.72 3.06
C ASP A 13 -4.71 -10.03 4.52
N VAL A 14 -4.36 -9.00 5.26
CA VAL A 14 -3.87 -9.12 6.65
C VAL A 14 -4.94 -9.62 7.60
N ILE A 15 -6.21 -9.24 7.40
CA ILE A 15 -7.32 -9.64 8.26
C ILE A 15 -7.60 -11.13 8.08
N MET A 16 -7.75 -11.60 6.84
CA MET A 16 -7.96 -13.03 6.56
C MET A 16 -6.83 -13.91 7.09
N ARG A 17 -5.56 -13.42 7.02
CA ARG A 17 -4.42 -14.15 7.60
C ARG A 17 -4.45 -14.16 9.11
N ALA A 18 -4.87 -13.06 9.73
CA ALA A 18 -5.05 -13.00 11.19
C ALA A 18 -6.15 -13.94 11.64
N ASP A 19 -7.31 -13.97 10.96
CA ASP A 19 -8.41 -14.89 11.24
C ASP A 19 -7.95 -16.35 11.10
N HIS A 20 -7.24 -16.70 10.01
CA HIS A 20 -6.66 -18.02 9.84
C HIS A 20 -5.73 -18.40 11.00
N ALA A 21 -4.89 -17.46 11.46
CA ALA A 21 -3.98 -17.69 12.58
C ALA A 21 -4.71 -17.90 13.90
N LEU A 22 -5.87 -17.25 14.11
CA LEU A 22 -6.70 -17.44 15.30
C LEU A 22 -7.40 -18.80 15.32
N GLU A 23 -7.82 -19.28 14.15
CA GLU A 23 -8.52 -20.57 14.04
C GLU A 23 -7.57 -21.78 14.04
N HIS A 24 -6.39 -21.65 13.41
CA HIS A 24 -5.50 -22.77 13.08
C HIS A 24 -4.10 -22.68 13.72
N GLY A 25 -3.82 -21.60 14.45
CA GLY A 25 -2.47 -21.28 14.95
C GLY A 25 -1.59 -20.55 13.93
N VAL A 26 -0.45 -20.05 14.41
CA VAL A 26 0.46 -19.21 13.60
C VAL A 26 1.48 -20.00 12.80
N GLU A 27 1.68 -21.27 13.11
CA GLU A 27 2.82 -22.09 12.68
C GLU A 27 2.93 -22.17 11.16
N GLN A 28 1.82 -22.35 10.47
CA GLN A 28 1.78 -22.46 9.01
C GLN A 28 2.19 -21.15 8.34
N LEU A 29 1.59 -20.04 8.79
CA LEU A 29 1.89 -18.68 8.29
C LEU A 29 3.33 -18.27 8.59
N THR A 30 3.81 -18.58 9.78
CA THR A 30 5.18 -18.33 10.23
C THR A 30 6.18 -19.16 9.41
N GLY A 31 5.94 -20.45 9.27
CA GLY A 31 6.83 -21.35 8.56
C GLY A 31 6.98 -20.96 7.10
N CYS A 32 5.88 -20.71 6.39
CA CYS A 32 5.95 -20.42 4.97
C CYS A 32 6.67 -19.09 4.66
N ILE A 33 6.49 -18.03 5.48
CA ILE A 33 7.18 -16.77 5.23
C ILE A 33 8.67 -16.84 5.59
N ARG A 34 9.04 -17.51 6.68
CA ARG A 34 10.43 -17.70 7.05
C ARG A 34 11.18 -18.53 6.03
N ASN A 35 10.57 -19.61 5.53
CA ASN A 35 11.18 -20.46 4.50
C ASN A 35 11.47 -19.67 3.22
N VAL A 36 10.52 -18.89 2.71
CA VAL A 36 10.75 -18.09 1.50
C VAL A 36 11.81 -17.03 1.69
N VAL A 37 11.89 -16.42 2.87
CA VAL A 37 12.95 -15.45 3.18
C VAL A 37 14.31 -16.15 3.22
N ASP A 38 14.41 -17.31 3.84
CA ASP A 38 15.64 -18.10 3.91
C ASP A 38 16.09 -18.58 2.50
N GLU A 39 15.17 -19.06 1.67
CA GLU A 39 15.45 -19.39 0.26
C GLU A 39 15.98 -18.18 -0.52
N MET A 40 15.38 -16.99 -0.33
CA MET A 40 15.84 -15.77 -0.98
C MET A 40 17.25 -15.37 -0.52
N LEU A 41 17.60 -15.58 0.76
CA LEU A 41 18.95 -15.34 1.28
C LEU A 41 19.96 -16.29 0.67
N GLN A 42 19.61 -17.57 0.48
CA GLN A 42 20.46 -18.55 -0.20
C GLN A 42 20.72 -18.14 -1.64
N GLU A 43 19.67 -17.82 -2.41
CA GLU A 43 19.79 -17.36 -3.79
C GLU A 43 20.67 -16.10 -3.92
N LEU A 44 20.50 -15.15 -2.99
CA LEU A 44 21.30 -13.91 -2.99
C LEU A 44 22.77 -14.19 -2.68
N ALA A 45 23.06 -15.10 -1.74
CA ALA A 45 24.41 -15.50 -1.42
C ALA A 45 25.08 -16.21 -2.62
N GLU A 46 24.38 -17.13 -3.27
CA GLU A 46 24.84 -17.82 -4.48
C GLU A 46 25.16 -16.84 -5.62
N GLU A 47 24.27 -15.89 -5.92
CA GLU A 47 24.50 -14.85 -6.93
C GLU A 47 25.71 -13.96 -6.62
N ALA A 48 25.94 -13.70 -5.34
CA ALA A 48 27.09 -12.93 -4.87
C ALA A 48 28.41 -13.76 -4.84
N GLY A 49 28.34 -15.07 -5.14
CA GLY A 49 29.48 -15.99 -5.00
C GLY A 49 29.95 -16.12 -3.54
N ARG A 50 29.00 -16.06 -2.60
CA ARG A 50 29.22 -16.11 -1.15
C ARG A 50 28.47 -17.26 -0.50
N SER A 51 28.83 -17.57 0.73
CA SER A 51 28.05 -18.47 1.58
C SER A 51 26.99 -17.67 2.35
N THR A 52 25.86 -18.30 2.66
CA THR A 52 24.89 -17.71 3.62
C THR A 52 25.54 -17.43 4.98
N LEU A 53 26.59 -18.18 5.35
CA LEU A 53 27.35 -17.95 6.57
C LEU A 53 28.16 -16.65 6.56
N ASP A 54 28.29 -15.97 5.42
CA ASP A 54 28.89 -14.63 5.33
C ASP A 54 27.85 -13.53 5.62
N ILE A 55 26.55 -13.87 5.69
CA ILE A 55 25.48 -12.94 6.03
C ILE A 55 25.42 -12.79 7.55
N CYS A 56 25.75 -11.60 8.05
CA CYS A 56 25.78 -11.32 9.50
C CYS A 56 24.51 -10.69 10.02
N GLN A 57 23.72 -10.02 9.17
CA GLN A 57 22.51 -9.31 9.58
C GLN A 57 21.45 -9.36 8.45
N VAL A 58 20.19 -9.42 8.87
CA VAL A 58 19.01 -9.29 8.00
C VAL A 58 18.08 -8.28 8.65
N SER A 59 17.64 -7.28 7.89
CA SER A 59 16.63 -6.30 8.35
C SER A 59 15.29 -6.62 7.70
N VAL A 60 14.24 -6.67 8.52
CA VAL A 60 12.88 -6.98 8.09
C VAL A 60 11.94 -5.84 8.49
N VAL A 61 11.15 -5.40 7.53
CA VAL A 61 10.03 -4.46 7.72
C VAL A 61 8.77 -5.04 7.12
N GLY A 62 7.64 -4.67 7.64
CA GLY A 62 6.32 -5.09 7.17
C GLY A 62 5.21 -4.51 8.03
N ASN A 63 3.98 -4.73 7.62
CA ASN A 63 2.81 -4.40 8.42
C ASN A 63 2.88 -5.10 9.77
N THR A 64 2.29 -4.49 10.81
CA THR A 64 2.33 -5.01 12.19
C THR A 64 1.88 -6.47 12.31
N CYS A 65 0.80 -6.86 11.61
CA CYS A 65 0.35 -8.25 11.61
C CYS A 65 1.40 -9.18 10.97
N MET A 66 2.03 -8.75 9.88
CA MET A 66 3.09 -9.54 9.24
C MET A 66 4.32 -9.69 10.15
N HIS A 67 4.67 -8.68 10.94
CA HIS A 67 5.70 -8.78 11.98
C HIS A 67 5.34 -9.85 13.02
N HIS A 68 4.11 -9.82 13.55
CA HIS A 68 3.65 -10.83 14.51
C HIS A 68 3.74 -12.25 13.92
N LEU A 69 3.23 -12.45 12.71
CA LEU A 69 3.27 -13.75 12.03
C LEU A 69 4.70 -14.19 11.71
N PHE A 70 5.59 -13.27 11.34
CA PHE A 70 7.00 -13.60 11.13
C PHE A 70 7.69 -14.03 12.45
N LEU A 71 7.36 -13.37 13.56
CA LEU A 71 7.89 -13.72 14.89
C LEU A 71 7.25 -14.98 15.51
N GLY A 72 6.15 -15.48 14.93
CA GLY A 72 5.37 -16.59 15.49
C GLY A 72 4.51 -16.17 16.68
N ILE A 73 4.07 -14.92 16.70
CA ILE A 73 3.21 -14.33 17.72
C ILE A 73 1.77 -14.30 17.22
N SER A 74 0.82 -14.68 18.06
CA SER A 74 -0.60 -14.60 17.73
C SER A 74 -1.03 -13.17 17.45
N PRO A 75 -1.73 -12.89 16.34
CA PRO A 75 -2.26 -11.56 16.03
C PRO A 75 -3.57 -11.24 16.78
N ALA A 76 -3.96 -12.00 17.79
CA ALA A 76 -5.23 -11.85 18.51
C ALA A 76 -5.46 -10.42 19.02
N SER A 77 -4.42 -9.79 19.52
CA SER A 77 -4.49 -8.40 20.02
C SER A 77 -4.68 -7.35 18.92
N LEU A 78 -4.47 -7.71 17.65
CA LEU A 78 -4.62 -6.82 16.51
C LEU A 78 -6.03 -6.84 15.91
N VAL A 79 -6.81 -7.91 16.13
CA VAL A 79 -8.17 -8.06 15.57
C VAL A 79 -9.27 -7.68 16.54
N HIS A 80 -8.93 -7.39 17.79
CA HIS A 80 -9.85 -6.95 18.82
C HIS A 80 -9.46 -5.57 19.36
N ALA A 81 -10.45 -4.68 19.51
CA ALA A 81 -10.21 -3.38 20.12
C ALA A 81 -9.55 -3.54 21.51
N PRO A 82 -8.54 -2.73 21.83
CA PRO A 82 -8.06 -1.51 21.17
C PRO A 82 -6.98 -1.71 20.08
N TYR A 83 -6.88 -2.88 19.45
CA TYR A 83 -5.97 -3.20 18.32
C TYR A 83 -4.47 -2.99 18.64
N ASN A 84 -4.08 -3.23 19.87
CA ASN A 84 -2.70 -3.00 20.33
C ASN A 84 -1.77 -4.14 19.90
N PRO A 85 -0.60 -3.83 19.31
CA PRO A 85 0.39 -4.84 19.01
C PRO A 85 0.96 -5.46 20.30
N ALA A 86 1.22 -6.77 20.28
CA ALA A 86 1.88 -7.45 21.39
C ALA A 86 3.35 -7.01 21.54
N ILE A 87 3.97 -6.61 20.42
CA ILE A 87 5.31 -6.03 20.37
C ILE A 87 5.25 -4.84 19.42
N SER A 88 5.74 -3.68 19.87
CA SER A 88 5.80 -2.46 19.07
C SER A 88 7.21 -1.84 19.00
N GLN A 89 8.13 -2.29 19.83
CA GLN A 89 9.51 -1.77 19.84
C GLN A 89 10.38 -2.41 18.77
N GLY A 90 11.43 -1.72 18.33
CA GLY A 90 12.45 -2.29 17.47
C GLY A 90 13.18 -3.45 18.16
N LEU A 91 13.52 -4.49 17.38
CA LEU A 91 14.11 -5.72 17.91
C LEU A 91 15.45 -6.03 17.25
N THR A 92 16.35 -6.59 18.03
CA THR A 92 17.58 -7.24 17.58
C THR A 92 17.60 -8.65 18.14
N LEU A 93 17.44 -9.64 17.28
CA LEU A 93 17.21 -11.04 17.65
C LEU A 93 18.28 -11.94 17.03
N ASN A 94 18.48 -13.15 17.55
CA ASN A 94 19.32 -14.15 16.89
C ASN A 94 18.54 -14.77 15.71
N ALA A 95 19.05 -14.61 14.49
CA ALA A 95 18.39 -15.04 13.26
C ALA A 95 18.14 -16.56 13.18
N GLU A 96 19.04 -17.38 13.76
CA GLU A 96 18.91 -18.84 13.79
C GLU A 96 17.65 -19.30 14.51
N GLN A 97 17.23 -18.61 15.58
CA GLN A 97 16.01 -18.92 16.33
C GLN A 97 14.74 -18.68 15.50
N TYR A 98 14.84 -17.94 14.41
CA TYR A 98 13.74 -17.62 13.49
C TYR A 98 13.84 -18.38 12.16
N GLY A 99 14.70 -19.42 12.11
CA GLY A 99 14.82 -20.30 10.95
C GLY A 99 15.58 -19.70 9.76
N LEU A 100 16.37 -18.65 9.99
CA LEU A 100 17.21 -18.06 8.95
C LEU A 100 18.62 -18.66 9.02
N HIS A 101 19.01 -19.38 7.98
CA HIS A 101 20.29 -20.12 7.91
C HIS A 101 21.44 -19.22 7.43
N ILE A 102 21.74 -18.19 8.21
CA ILE A 102 22.85 -17.24 8.00
C ILE A 102 24.00 -17.52 9.00
N HIS A 103 24.91 -16.57 9.17
CA HIS A 103 25.98 -16.69 10.16
C HIS A 103 25.42 -17.07 11.54
N ARG A 104 26.05 -18.02 12.23
CA ARG A 104 25.57 -18.56 13.52
C ARG A 104 25.29 -17.49 14.61
N LYS A 105 25.99 -16.36 14.57
CA LYS A 105 25.74 -15.18 15.42
C LYS A 105 25.02 -14.08 14.64
N GLY A 106 24.39 -14.43 13.52
CA GLY A 106 23.66 -13.51 12.67
C GLY A 106 22.46 -12.90 13.40
N GLN A 107 22.17 -11.66 13.09
CA GLN A 107 21.12 -10.90 13.72
C GLN A 107 19.95 -10.66 12.79
N LEU A 108 18.76 -10.83 13.31
CA LEU A 108 17.52 -10.35 12.70
C LEU A 108 17.18 -9.00 13.33
N LEU A 109 17.11 -7.97 12.49
CA LEU A 109 16.80 -6.60 12.90
C LEU A 109 15.38 -6.27 12.43
N MET A 110 14.55 -5.75 13.32
CA MET A 110 13.20 -5.33 13.02
C MET A 110 13.01 -3.89 13.48
N LEU A 111 12.49 -3.04 12.64
CA LEU A 111 12.09 -1.68 13.01
C LEU A 111 10.83 -1.74 13.90
N PRO A 112 10.55 -0.69 14.69
CA PRO A 112 9.36 -0.64 15.53
C PRO A 112 8.08 -0.60 14.70
N ASP A 113 6.99 -1.08 15.28
CA ASP A 113 5.62 -0.87 14.79
C ASP A 113 5.02 0.34 15.51
N ILE A 114 4.26 1.17 14.80
CA ILE A 114 3.65 2.39 15.36
C ILE A 114 2.35 2.04 16.06
N ALA A 115 1.49 1.25 15.40
CA ALA A 115 0.18 0.87 15.90
C ALA A 115 -0.26 -0.48 15.31
N GLY A 116 -1.45 -0.96 15.66
CA GLY A 116 -1.95 -2.25 15.19
C GLY A 116 -2.00 -2.42 13.67
N TYR A 117 -2.22 -1.33 12.94
CA TYR A 117 -2.29 -1.33 11.48
C TYR A 117 -1.26 -0.42 10.80
N VAL A 118 -0.37 0.22 11.57
CA VAL A 118 0.74 1.03 11.03
C VAL A 118 2.04 0.40 11.50
N GLY A 119 2.69 -0.30 10.62
CA GLY A 119 3.81 -1.19 10.93
C GLY A 119 5.20 -0.61 10.67
N ALA A 120 6.17 -1.49 10.73
CA ALA A 120 7.57 -1.17 10.50
C ALA A 120 7.88 -0.85 9.03
N ASP A 121 7.04 -1.22 8.08
CA ASP A 121 7.10 -0.75 6.70
C ASP A 121 6.92 0.77 6.62
N THR A 122 5.94 1.32 7.37
CA THR A 122 5.77 2.77 7.52
C THR A 122 6.99 3.42 8.18
N CYS A 123 7.56 2.81 9.22
CA CYS A 123 8.83 3.28 9.82
C CYS A 123 9.97 3.25 8.79
N GLY A 124 10.03 2.23 7.96
CA GLY A 124 10.96 2.16 6.84
C GLY A 124 10.78 3.33 5.87
N CYS A 125 9.54 3.66 5.50
CA CYS A 125 9.25 4.81 4.65
C CYS A 125 9.70 6.13 5.28
N ILE A 126 9.39 6.36 6.56
CA ILE A 126 9.83 7.56 7.30
C ILE A 126 11.35 7.68 7.25
N LEU A 127 12.05 6.59 7.53
CA LEU A 127 13.51 6.53 7.54
C LEU A 127 14.12 6.80 6.16
N ALA A 128 13.57 6.21 5.10
CA ALA A 128 14.03 6.42 3.74
C ALA A 128 13.82 7.87 3.26
N LEU A 129 12.68 8.45 3.62
CA LEU A 129 12.29 9.80 3.24
C LEU A 129 12.86 10.88 4.16
N ARG A 130 13.46 10.50 5.29
CA ARG A 130 13.94 11.44 6.31
C ARG A 130 12.86 12.40 6.80
N GLN A 131 11.61 11.95 6.86
CA GLN A 131 10.48 12.80 7.18
C GLN A 131 10.56 13.35 8.61
N ASP A 132 11.10 12.55 9.52
CA ASP A 132 11.41 12.90 10.91
C ASP A 132 12.58 13.90 11.09
N GLN A 133 13.30 14.23 10.01
CA GLN A 133 14.43 15.15 10.00
C GLN A 133 14.20 16.40 9.13
N GLN A 134 13.13 16.43 8.36
CA GLN A 134 12.80 17.56 7.48
C GLN A 134 12.20 18.74 8.27
N ASN A 135 12.54 19.97 7.84
CA ASN A 135 11.89 21.17 8.37
C ASN A 135 10.51 21.40 7.74
N GLU A 136 10.37 21.08 6.45
CA GLU A 136 9.15 21.25 5.68
C GLU A 136 8.16 20.13 6.01
N ILE A 137 6.87 20.48 6.04
CA ILE A 137 5.81 19.49 6.20
C ILE A 137 5.67 18.69 4.92
N SER A 138 5.69 17.38 5.05
CA SER A 138 5.47 16.44 3.97
C SER A 138 4.38 15.43 4.34
N LEU A 139 3.65 14.97 3.32
CA LEU A 139 2.70 13.88 3.39
C LEU A 139 3.32 12.66 2.71
N MET A 140 3.35 11.52 3.36
CA MET A 140 3.66 10.23 2.76
C MET A 140 2.37 9.41 2.72
N VAL A 141 2.09 8.77 1.59
CA VAL A 141 0.99 7.83 1.40
C VAL A 141 1.54 6.56 0.78
N ASP A 142 1.43 5.45 1.47
CA ASP A 142 1.71 4.11 0.95
C ASP A 142 0.37 3.45 0.61
N ILE A 143 0.13 3.19 -0.68
CA ILE A 143 -1.14 2.68 -1.18
C ILE A 143 -0.99 1.20 -1.48
N GLY A 144 -1.53 0.37 -0.59
CA GLY A 144 -1.71 -1.07 -0.75
C GLY A 144 -3.18 -1.44 -0.52
N THR A 145 -3.42 -2.60 0.06
CA THR A 145 -4.75 -3.02 0.56
C THR A 145 -5.27 -2.06 1.63
N ASN A 146 -4.36 -1.56 2.46
CA ASN A 146 -4.60 -0.40 3.31
C ASN A 146 -3.89 0.82 2.71
N GLY A 147 -4.27 2.01 3.16
CA GLY A 147 -3.57 3.25 2.87
C GLY A 147 -2.91 3.77 4.15
N GLU A 148 -1.62 3.48 4.33
CA GLU A 148 -0.85 4.04 5.43
C GLU A 148 -0.39 5.45 5.08
N MET A 149 -0.61 6.39 6.00
CA MET A 149 -0.28 7.80 5.79
C MET A 149 0.49 8.37 6.95
N VAL A 150 1.49 9.21 6.63
CA VAL A 150 2.26 9.97 7.61
C VAL A 150 2.33 11.42 7.17
N LEU A 151 1.92 12.34 8.03
CA LEU A 151 1.94 13.78 7.79
C LEU A 151 2.74 14.50 8.86
N GLY A 152 3.60 15.41 8.46
CA GLY A 152 4.33 16.28 9.37
C GLY A 152 5.77 16.53 8.98
N ASN A 153 6.58 16.81 9.98
CA ASN A 153 8.00 17.15 9.87
C ASN A 153 8.76 16.72 11.15
N LYS A 154 10.04 17.14 11.28
CA LYS A 154 10.89 16.80 12.43
C LYS A 154 10.34 17.20 13.80
N THR A 155 9.42 18.15 13.87
CA THR A 155 8.86 18.62 15.15
C THR A 155 7.62 17.86 15.57
N ARG A 156 6.84 17.37 14.59
CA ARG A 156 5.56 16.72 14.82
C ARG A 156 5.19 15.81 13.63
N LEU A 157 4.93 14.56 13.91
CA LEU A 157 4.44 13.57 12.94
C LEU A 157 3.13 12.98 13.43
N ALA A 158 2.16 12.90 12.55
CA ALA A 158 0.92 12.16 12.75
C ALA A 158 0.78 11.08 11.67
N CYS A 159 0.20 9.94 12.03
CA CYS A 159 -0.05 8.85 11.10
C CYS A 159 -1.43 8.23 11.30
N CYS A 160 -1.91 7.57 10.25
CA CYS A 160 -3.11 6.74 10.29
C CYS A 160 -3.01 5.62 9.25
N SER A 161 -3.91 4.66 9.35
CA SER A 161 -4.15 3.63 8.32
C SER A 161 -5.62 3.61 7.96
N THR A 162 -5.93 3.60 6.67
CA THR A 162 -7.29 3.49 6.15
C THR A 162 -7.50 2.15 5.47
N ALA A 163 -8.67 1.56 5.63
CA ALA A 163 -9.07 0.37 4.88
C ALA A 163 -9.51 0.75 3.46
N ALA A 164 -8.55 1.08 2.59
CA ALA A 164 -8.81 1.43 1.20
C ALA A 164 -9.39 0.25 0.40
N GLY A 165 -9.12 -0.98 0.82
CA GLY A 165 -9.52 -2.19 0.12
C GLY A 165 -8.61 -2.53 -1.06
N PRO A 166 -8.71 -3.75 -1.61
CA PRO A 166 -7.78 -4.24 -2.61
C PRO A 166 -8.15 -3.87 -4.06
N ALA A 167 -8.99 -2.86 -4.27
CA ALA A 167 -9.44 -2.46 -5.61
C ALA A 167 -8.25 -2.10 -6.53
N PHE A 168 -7.29 -1.35 -6.02
CA PHE A 168 -6.11 -0.94 -6.78
C PHE A 168 -5.08 -2.06 -6.99
N GLU A 169 -5.21 -3.17 -6.27
CA GLU A 169 -4.45 -4.40 -6.53
C GLU A 169 -5.14 -5.30 -7.57
N GLY A 170 -6.27 -4.86 -8.14
CA GLY A 170 -7.07 -5.59 -9.12
C GLY A 170 -8.01 -6.64 -8.52
N ALA A 171 -8.10 -6.76 -7.20
CA ALA A 171 -9.09 -7.59 -6.54
C ALA A 171 -10.44 -6.87 -6.42
N LYS A 172 -11.54 -7.61 -6.40
CA LYS A 172 -12.93 -7.12 -6.42
C LYS A 172 -13.36 -6.39 -7.71
N ILE A 173 -12.47 -6.19 -8.67
CA ILE A 173 -12.73 -5.58 -9.98
C ILE A 173 -12.95 -6.71 -10.99
N GLU A 174 -14.02 -6.65 -11.76
CA GLU A 174 -14.44 -7.73 -12.70
C GLU A 174 -13.34 -8.10 -13.71
N CYS A 175 -12.73 -7.11 -14.35
CA CYS A 175 -11.58 -7.28 -15.22
C CYS A 175 -10.26 -6.87 -14.54
N GLY A 176 -10.23 -6.87 -13.20
CA GLY A 176 -9.03 -6.51 -12.44
C GLY A 176 -7.94 -7.56 -12.53
N MET A 177 -6.70 -7.10 -12.60
CA MET A 177 -5.52 -7.96 -12.51
C MET A 177 -4.34 -7.21 -11.88
N ARG A 178 -3.40 -7.94 -11.34
CA ARG A 178 -2.14 -7.36 -10.87
C ARG A 178 -1.32 -6.81 -12.04
N GLY A 179 -0.45 -5.84 -11.76
CA GLY A 179 0.49 -5.31 -12.75
C GLY A 179 1.39 -6.42 -13.30
N GLY A 180 1.07 -6.88 -14.50
CA GLY A 180 1.77 -7.97 -15.19
C GLY A 180 1.53 -7.88 -16.70
N ALA A 181 2.17 -8.77 -17.46
CA ALA A 181 2.06 -8.76 -18.92
C ALA A 181 0.60 -8.80 -19.38
N GLY A 182 0.21 -7.85 -20.23
CA GLY A 182 -1.16 -7.70 -20.75
C GLY A 182 -2.11 -6.90 -19.85
N ALA A 183 -1.69 -6.46 -18.65
CA ALA A 183 -2.48 -5.51 -17.87
C ALA A 183 -2.49 -4.15 -18.55
N VAL A 184 -3.69 -3.57 -18.74
CA VAL A 184 -3.84 -2.18 -19.16
C VAL A 184 -3.37 -1.31 -17.98
N ASP A 185 -2.35 -0.50 -18.21
CA ASP A 185 -1.66 0.29 -17.19
C ASP A 185 -1.90 1.80 -17.32
N HIS A 186 -2.22 2.29 -18.52
CA HIS A 186 -2.63 3.66 -18.77
C HIS A 186 -3.80 3.73 -19.74
N VAL A 187 -4.69 4.71 -19.51
CA VAL A 187 -5.85 4.97 -20.36
C VAL A 187 -6.02 6.47 -20.56
N VAL A 188 -6.22 6.91 -21.78
CA VAL A 188 -6.48 8.32 -22.13
C VAL A 188 -7.67 8.37 -23.11
N TYR A 189 -8.58 9.33 -22.88
CA TYR A 189 -9.63 9.68 -23.83
C TYR A 189 -9.25 10.96 -24.56
N LYS A 190 -9.02 10.86 -25.87
CA LYS A 190 -8.59 11.99 -26.69
C LYS A 190 -9.29 11.99 -28.04
N ASP A 191 -9.78 13.14 -28.47
CA ASP A 191 -10.42 13.34 -29.78
C ASP A 191 -11.55 12.32 -30.08
N GLY A 192 -12.35 11.97 -29.05
CA GLY A 192 -13.43 11.02 -29.16
C GLY A 192 -12.99 9.56 -29.22
N LYS A 193 -11.72 9.25 -28.93
CA LYS A 193 -11.16 7.89 -28.97
C LYS A 193 -10.50 7.52 -27.65
N TRP A 194 -10.61 6.24 -27.33
CA TRP A 194 -9.92 5.62 -26.21
C TRP A 194 -8.57 5.08 -26.65
N GLU A 195 -7.51 5.53 -26.01
CA GLU A 195 -6.15 5.03 -26.18
C GLU A 195 -5.70 4.39 -24.86
N TYR A 196 -4.96 3.30 -24.95
CA TYR A 196 -4.44 2.61 -23.77
C TYR A 196 -3.09 1.96 -24.07
N THR A 197 -2.31 1.74 -23.02
CA THR A 197 -1.09 0.94 -23.05
C THR A 197 -1.26 -0.32 -22.22
N THR A 198 -0.40 -1.31 -22.47
CA THR A 198 -0.38 -2.56 -21.70
C THR A 198 1.05 -2.90 -21.27
N ILE A 199 1.21 -3.43 -20.09
CA ILE A 199 2.50 -3.89 -19.58
C ILE A 199 3.08 -4.95 -20.53
N GLY A 200 4.31 -4.72 -20.98
CA GLY A 200 5.02 -5.61 -21.90
C GLY A 200 4.48 -5.61 -23.32
N ASN A 201 3.66 -4.64 -23.72
CA ASN A 201 3.04 -4.54 -25.06
C ASN A 201 2.35 -5.84 -25.49
N LYS A 202 1.69 -6.54 -24.55
CA LYS A 202 0.90 -7.74 -24.81
C LYS A 202 -0.56 -7.41 -25.07
N ALA A 203 -1.31 -8.35 -25.65
CA ALA A 203 -2.75 -8.19 -25.81
C ALA A 203 -3.41 -7.88 -24.45
N PRO A 204 -4.35 -6.91 -24.40
CA PRO A 204 -4.96 -6.48 -23.15
C PRO A 204 -5.80 -7.61 -22.54
N ALA A 205 -5.56 -7.92 -21.26
CA ALA A 205 -6.20 -9.03 -20.56
C ALA A 205 -7.01 -8.59 -19.32
N GLY A 206 -6.79 -7.36 -18.84
CA GLY A 206 -7.48 -6.80 -17.68
C GLY A 206 -6.92 -5.42 -17.34
N LEU A 207 -7.41 -4.83 -16.23
CA LEU A 207 -7.00 -3.52 -15.70
C LEU A 207 -6.12 -3.74 -14.48
N CYS A 208 -4.91 -3.18 -14.45
CA CYS A 208 -4.20 -3.02 -13.19
C CYS A 208 -4.62 -1.69 -12.52
N GLY A 209 -4.18 -1.47 -11.27
CA GLY A 209 -4.63 -0.34 -10.48
C GLY A 209 -4.43 1.02 -11.15
N SER A 210 -3.29 1.26 -11.83
CA SER A 210 -3.05 2.52 -12.53
C SER A 210 -4.00 2.71 -13.71
N GLY A 211 -4.19 1.68 -14.54
CA GLY A 211 -5.14 1.70 -15.65
C GLY A 211 -6.59 1.84 -15.17
N LEU A 212 -6.94 1.27 -14.02
CA LEU A 212 -8.26 1.43 -13.40
C LEU A 212 -8.53 2.88 -13.00
N ILE A 213 -7.57 3.51 -12.31
CA ILE A 213 -7.68 4.93 -11.91
C ILE A 213 -7.76 5.83 -13.14
N ASP A 214 -6.90 5.62 -14.14
CA ASP A 214 -6.94 6.37 -15.38
C ASP A 214 -8.29 6.23 -16.07
N LEU A 215 -8.80 5.01 -16.22
CA LEU A 215 -10.07 4.75 -16.88
C LEU A 215 -11.23 5.46 -16.16
N VAL A 216 -11.34 5.35 -14.83
CA VAL A 216 -12.40 6.02 -14.06
C VAL A 216 -12.26 7.55 -14.16
N ALA A 217 -11.04 8.08 -14.05
CA ALA A 217 -10.80 9.51 -14.19
C ALA A 217 -11.19 10.03 -15.59
N GLN A 218 -10.81 9.33 -16.65
CA GLN A 218 -11.13 9.72 -18.00
C GLN A 218 -12.64 9.59 -18.30
N LEU A 219 -13.31 8.58 -17.75
CA LEU A 219 -14.77 8.45 -17.86
C LEU A 219 -15.49 9.61 -17.17
N TYR A 220 -15.02 10.01 -15.99
CA TYR A 220 -15.56 11.15 -15.25
C TYR A 220 -15.32 12.46 -16.00
N LEU A 221 -14.09 12.75 -16.41
CA LEU A 221 -13.73 13.99 -17.11
C LEU A 221 -14.41 14.12 -18.48
N ALA A 222 -14.73 13.01 -19.14
CA ALA A 222 -15.43 12.98 -20.42
C ALA A 222 -16.97 12.95 -20.27
N GLY A 223 -17.51 12.94 -19.05
CA GLY A 223 -18.95 12.97 -18.78
C GLY A 223 -19.67 11.64 -18.99
N PHE A 224 -18.95 10.51 -19.01
CA PHE A 224 -19.56 9.17 -19.01
C PHE A 224 -19.96 8.69 -17.62
N ILE A 225 -19.36 9.27 -16.57
CA ILE A 225 -19.69 9.05 -15.17
C ILE A 225 -20.04 10.41 -14.58
N ASP A 226 -21.11 10.52 -13.82
CA ASP A 226 -21.48 11.71 -13.08
C ASP A 226 -20.77 11.83 -11.71
N GLU A 227 -21.00 12.91 -10.98
CA GLU A 227 -20.43 13.15 -9.65
C GLU A 227 -20.78 12.04 -8.63
N SER A 228 -21.94 11.39 -8.77
CA SER A 228 -22.36 10.28 -7.91
C SER A 228 -21.68 8.96 -8.26
N GLY A 229 -20.93 8.92 -9.35
CA GLY A 229 -20.32 7.70 -9.89
C GLY A 229 -21.26 6.88 -10.75
N HIS A 230 -22.43 7.41 -11.13
CA HIS A 230 -23.34 6.70 -12.01
C HIS A 230 -22.80 6.70 -13.44
N LEU A 231 -22.69 5.49 -14.02
CA LEU A 231 -22.27 5.30 -15.40
C LEU A 231 -23.48 5.52 -16.34
N GLU A 232 -23.45 6.59 -17.11
CA GLU A 232 -24.51 6.89 -18.06
C GLU A 232 -24.65 5.79 -19.12
N SER A 233 -25.90 5.42 -19.42
CA SER A 233 -26.22 4.36 -20.37
C SER A 233 -25.98 4.84 -21.80
N GLY A 234 -24.78 4.61 -22.30
CA GLY A 234 -24.40 4.93 -23.70
C GLY A 234 -23.84 3.75 -24.49
N GLN A 235 -23.75 2.57 -23.87
CA GLN A 235 -23.22 1.36 -24.47
C GLN A 235 -24.22 0.20 -24.44
N GLU A 236 -23.95 -0.87 -25.18
CA GLU A 236 -24.85 -2.02 -25.45
C GLU A 236 -25.44 -2.70 -24.22
N LYS A 237 -24.84 -2.49 -23.03
CA LYS A 237 -25.28 -3.05 -21.76
C LYS A 237 -25.27 -1.97 -20.66
N ALA A 238 -26.42 -1.74 -20.04
CA ALA A 238 -26.57 -0.78 -18.94
C ALA A 238 -25.59 -1.10 -17.80
N GLY A 239 -24.88 -0.07 -17.31
CA GLY A 239 -23.94 -0.18 -16.20
C GLY A 239 -22.61 -0.91 -16.52
N VAL A 240 -22.26 -1.03 -17.81
CA VAL A 240 -20.97 -1.59 -18.25
C VAL A 240 -20.36 -0.69 -19.32
N PHE A 241 -19.11 -0.32 -19.13
CA PHE A 241 -18.29 0.36 -20.14
C PHE A 241 -17.25 -0.61 -20.71
N VAL A 242 -17.24 -0.82 -22.02
CA VAL A 242 -16.28 -1.70 -22.71
C VAL A 242 -15.14 -0.85 -23.28
N LEU A 243 -13.93 -1.00 -22.71
CA LEU A 243 -12.71 -0.36 -23.19
C LEU A 243 -12.13 -1.14 -24.38
N VAL A 244 -12.05 -2.46 -24.25
CA VAL A 244 -11.51 -3.35 -25.29
C VAL A 244 -12.51 -4.47 -25.55
N PRO A 245 -13.04 -4.59 -26.77
CA PRO A 245 -13.98 -5.66 -27.09
C PRO A 245 -13.29 -7.04 -27.09
N PRO A 246 -14.06 -8.14 -26.91
CA PRO A 246 -13.51 -9.50 -26.77
C PRO A 246 -12.54 -9.90 -27.89
N GLU A 247 -12.87 -9.60 -29.13
CA GLU A 247 -12.11 -9.95 -30.33
C GLU A 247 -10.73 -9.25 -30.43
N LYS A 248 -10.49 -8.22 -29.61
CA LYS A 248 -9.21 -7.47 -29.51
C LYS A 248 -8.47 -7.73 -28.20
N SER A 249 -9.05 -8.52 -27.30
CA SER A 249 -8.47 -8.83 -26.00
C SER A 249 -7.65 -10.11 -26.02
N GLY A 250 -6.80 -10.26 -25.01
CA GLY A 250 -5.99 -11.46 -24.82
C GLY A 250 -6.68 -12.55 -23.99
N ASN A 251 -7.96 -12.37 -23.60
CA ASN A 251 -8.67 -13.25 -22.68
C ASN A 251 -10.08 -13.67 -23.16
N ASP A 252 -10.45 -13.37 -24.41
CA ASP A 252 -11.76 -13.65 -25.04
C ASP A 252 -12.99 -13.07 -24.31
N ARG A 253 -12.80 -12.26 -23.25
CA ARG A 253 -13.86 -11.59 -22.48
C ARG A 253 -13.93 -10.09 -22.74
N GLY A 254 -12.86 -9.52 -23.30
CA GLY A 254 -12.67 -8.09 -23.39
C GLY A 254 -12.13 -7.48 -22.08
N VAL A 255 -11.90 -6.19 -22.10
CA VAL A 255 -11.57 -5.39 -20.92
C VAL A 255 -12.67 -4.34 -20.75
N TYR A 256 -13.38 -4.40 -19.64
CA TYR A 256 -14.53 -3.56 -19.35
C TYR A 256 -14.55 -3.13 -17.87
N LEU A 257 -15.35 -2.12 -17.58
CA LEU A 257 -15.59 -1.60 -16.24
C LEU A 257 -17.09 -1.66 -15.96
N THR A 258 -17.47 -2.12 -14.77
CA THR A 258 -18.86 -2.19 -14.32
C THR A 258 -19.19 -1.05 -13.35
N GLN A 259 -20.49 -0.77 -13.16
CA GLN A 259 -20.96 0.15 -12.13
C GLN A 259 -20.46 -0.25 -10.73
N LYS A 260 -20.37 -1.55 -10.46
CA LYS A 260 -19.84 -2.05 -9.18
C LYS A 260 -18.36 -1.73 -9.03
N ASP A 261 -17.56 -1.85 -10.09
CA ASP A 261 -16.13 -1.54 -10.07
C ASP A 261 -15.88 -0.06 -9.77
N ILE A 262 -16.73 0.83 -10.32
CA ILE A 262 -16.68 2.27 -10.02
C ILE A 262 -16.93 2.49 -8.53
N GLY A 263 -17.92 1.80 -7.93
CA GLY A 263 -18.16 1.85 -6.49
C GLY A 263 -16.96 1.41 -5.65
N GLU A 264 -16.25 0.37 -6.05
CA GLU A 264 -15.02 -0.06 -5.34
C GLU A 264 -13.91 1.02 -5.43
N VAL A 265 -13.79 1.72 -6.56
CA VAL A 265 -12.86 2.87 -6.69
C VAL A 265 -13.30 4.04 -5.81
N GLN A 266 -14.61 4.34 -5.75
CA GLN A 266 -15.15 5.40 -4.87
C GLN A 266 -14.85 5.11 -3.40
N LEU A 267 -15.04 3.87 -2.94
CA LEU A 267 -14.71 3.47 -1.57
C LEU A 267 -13.21 3.66 -1.27
N ALA A 268 -12.36 3.19 -2.16
CA ALA A 268 -10.91 3.27 -1.97
C ALA A 268 -10.39 4.71 -1.96
N LYS A 269 -10.82 5.55 -2.91
CA LYS A 269 -10.38 6.95 -2.98
C LYS A 269 -10.91 7.78 -1.81
N ALA A 270 -12.15 7.53 -1.37
CA ALA A 270 -12.76 8.22 -0.25
C ALA A 270 -12.03 7.94 1.07
N ALA A 271 -11.62 6.68 1.28
CA ALA A 271 -10.84 6.30 2.46
C ALA A 271 -9.50 7.05 2.54
N ILE A 272 -8.79 7.16 1.41
CA ILE A 272 -7.51 7.90 1.33
C ILE A 272 -7.74 9.39 1.56
N ALA A 273 -8.71 10.00 0.86
CA ALA A 273 -9.02 11.43 1.00
C ALA A 273 -9.42 11.80 2.45
N ALA A 274 -10.28 10.99 3.08
CA ALA A 274 -10.70 11.20 4.47
C ALA A 274 -9.52 11.08 5.45
N GLY A 275 -8.62 10.12 5.25
CA GLY A 275 -7.42 9.97 6.06
C GLY A 275 -6.49 11.19 5.96
N ILE A 276 -6.24 11.69 4.75
CA ILE A 276 -5.44 12.91 4.52
C ILE A 276 -6.08 14.11 5.23
N PHE A 277 -7.39 14.29 5.07
CA PHE A 277 -8.12 15.39 5.71
C PHE A 277 -8.00 15.34 7.23
N LEU A 278 -8.19 14.16 7.85
CA LEU A 278 -8.08 14.03 9.31
C LEU A 278 -6.67 14.25 9.83
N LEU A 279 -5.64 13.83 9.11
CA LEU A 279 -4.25 14.14 9.48
C LEU A 279 -3.98 15.64 9.40
N MET A 280 -4.46 16.34 8.36
CA MET A 280 -4.34 17.81 8.27
C MET A 280 -5.05 18.48 9.43
N LYS A 281 -6.27 18.06 9.75
CA LYS A 281 -7.03 18.57 10.90
C LYS A 281 -6.32 18.29 12.21
N ARG A 282 -5.78 17.09 12.41
CA ARG A 282 -5.02 16.71 13.61
C ARG A 282 -3.80 17.58 13.83
N LEU A 283 -3.12 17.96 12.76
CA LEU A 283 -1.97 18.85 12.81
C LEU A 283 -2.33 20.35 12.73
N GLU A 284 -3.61 20.70 12.58
CA GLU A 284 -4.09 22.07 12.43
C GLU A 284 -3.42 22.81 11.26
N ILE A 285 -3.30 22.13 10.11
CA ILE A 285 -2.68 22.65 8.89
C ILE A 285 -3.63 22.53 7.70
N THR A 286 -3.25 23.17 6.62
CA THR A 286 -3.93 23.14 5.32
C THR A 286 -3.03 22.56 4.23
N GLU A 287 -3.59 22.33 3.04
CA GLU A 287 -2.85 21.86 1.86
C GLU A 287 -1.67 22.79 1.51
N LYS A 288 -1.78 24.09 1.80
CA LYS A 288 -0.74 25.10 1.53
C LYS A 288 0.53 24.88 2.35
N ASP A 289 0.41 24.27 3.50
CA ASP A 289 1.51 24.00 4.42
C ASP A 289 2.31 22.79 3.99
N ILE A 290 1.69 21.84 3.31
CA ILE A 290 2.31 20.61 2.79
C ILE A 290 3.20 20.97 1.58
N LYS A 291 4.50 20.73 1.67
CA LYS A 291 5.47 21.09 0.62
C LYS A 291 5.80 19.92 -0.31
N ARG A 292 5.61 18.69 0.15
CA ARG A 292 5.88 17.47 -0.64
C ARG A 292 4.84 16.41 -0.30
N VAL A 293 4.49 15.64 -1.32
CA VAL A 293 3.64 14.44 -1.18
C VAL A 293 4.41 13.27 -1.76
N TYR A 294 4.72 12.29 -0.94
CA TYR A 294 5.44 11.09 -1.34
C TYR A 294 4.44 9.94 -1.53
N LEU A 295 4.42 9.37 -2.74
CA LEU A 295 3.67 8.15 -3.01
C LEU A 295 4.61 6.95 -2.93
N ALA A 296 4.50 6.21 -1.84
CA ALA A 296 5.26 5.00 -1.60
C ALA A 296 4.55 3.75 -2.16
N GLY A 297 5.26 2.63 -2.15
CA GLY A 297 4.76 1.36 -2.64
C GLY A 297 4.89 1.17 -4.15
N ALA A 298 4.72 -0.06 -4.59
CA ALA A 298 4.83 -0.40 -6.01
C ALA A 298 3.76 0.30 -6.86
N PHE A 299 2.55 0.42 -6.33
CA PHE A 299 1.43 1.06 -7.00
C PHE A 299 1.67 2.56 -7.22
N GLY A 300 2.17 3.29 -6.21
CA GLY A 300 2.44 4.72 -6.29
C GLY A 300 3.39 5.13 -7.41
N ASN A 301 4.28 4.23 -7.85
CA ASN A 301 5.20 4.49 -8.97
C ASN A 301 4.53 4.55 -10.35
N TYR A 302 3.41 3.86 -10.51
CA TYR A 302 2.74 3.71 -11.81
C TYR A 302 1.44 4.51 -11.89
N MET A 303 0.92 4.97 -10.75
CA MET A 303 -0.29 5.78 -10.70
C MET A 303 -0.05 7.15 -11.33
N ASN A 304 -0.98 7.58 -12.18
CA ASN A 304 -1.00 8.93 -12.73
C ASN A 304 -1.57 9.90 -11.66
N PRO A 305 -0.78 10.87 -11.16
CA PRO A 305 -1.24 11.82 -10.16
C PRO A 305 -2.41 12.70 -10.61
N GLU A 306 -2.44 13.08 -11.90
CA GLU A 306 -3.55 13.86 -12.47
C GLU A 306 -4.87 13.09 -12.41
N SER A 307 -4.84 11.81 -12.77
CA SER A 307 -6.01 10.93 -12.70
C SER A 307 -6.47 10.73 -11.26
N ALA A 308 -5.54 10.52 -10.32
CA ALA A 308 -5.85 10.37 -8.91
C ALA A 308 -6.46 11.65 -8.30
N ALA A 309 -5.96 12.83 -8.67
CA ALA A 309 -6.53 14.10 -8.25
C ALA A 309 -7.90 14.35 -8.90
N ALA A 310 -8.08 14.01 -10.18
CA ALA A 310 -9.33 14.18 -10.91
C ALA A 310 -10.49 13.38 -10.29
N ILE A 311 -10.21 12.20 -9.73
CA ILE A 311 -11.23 11.43 -8.99
C ILE A 311 -11.38 11.85 -7.51
N GLY A 312 -10.61 12.84 -7.04
CA GLY A 312 -10.67 13.33 -5.66
C GLY A 312 -9.99 12.42 -4.63
N MET A 313 -9.01 11.62 -5.03
CA MET A 313 -8.20 10.83 -4.10
C MET A 313 -7.24 11.73 -3.30
N PHE A 314 -6.73 12.79 -3.95
CA PHE A 314 -5.88 13.81 -3.35
C PHE A 314 -6.47 15.19 -3.60
N PRO A 315 -6.34 16.14 -2.65
CA PRO A 315 -6.64 17.55 -2.93
C PRO A 315 -5.88 18.05 -4.16
N ALA A 316 -6.57 18.71 -5.09
CA ALA A 316 -5.99 19.18 -6.34
C ALA A 316 -4.79 20.12 -6.13
N GLU A 317 -4.79 20.88 -5.04
CA GLU A 317 -3.70 21.78 -4.64
C GLU A 317 -2.38 21.05 -4.37
N LEU A 318 -2.43 19.76 -4.03
CA LEU A 318 -1.26 18.94 -3.77
C LEU A 318 -0.64 18.34 -5.03
N LEU A 319 -1.35 18.32 -6.15
CA LEU A 319 -0.92 17.70 -7.41
C LEU A 319 0.51 18.10 -7.84
N PRO A 320 0.91 19.39 -7.85
CA PRO A 320 2.26 19.77 -8.26
C PRO A 320 3.39 19.30 -7.32
N ARG A 321 3.03 18.74 -6.15
CA ARG A 321 3.98 18.35 -5.09
C ARG A 321 4.09 16.83 -4.95
N ILE A 322 3.32 16.08 -5.75
CA ILE A 322 3.29 14.62 -5.72
C ILE A 322 4.55 14.06 -6.37
N GLN A 323 5.21 13.16 -5.67
CA GLN A 323 6.46 12.50 -6.09
C GLN A 323 6.36 10.99 -5.79
N PRO A 324 6.42 10.13 -6.80
CA PRO A 324 6.60 8.70 -6.60
C PRO A 324 7.97 8.40 -5.98
N VAL A 325 8.02 7.55 -4.97
CA VAL A 325 9.26 7.20 -4.25
C VAL A 325 9.57 5.70 -4.22
N GLY A 326 8.75 4.90 -4.89
CA GLY A 326 8.97 3.47 -5.03
C GLY A 326 8.90 2.70 -3.73
N ASN A 327 9.74 1.68 -3.60
CA ASN A 327 9.81 0.85 -2.40
C ASN A 327 10.59 1.56 -1.28
N ALA A 328 10.01 2.63 -0.74
CA ALA A 328 10.61 3.39 0.35
C ALA A 328 10.78 2.53 1.63
N ALA A 329 9.83 1.62 1.91
CA ALA A 329 9.94 0.69 3.03
C ALA A 329 11.19 -0.19 2.93
N GLY A 330 11.45 -0.77 1.75
CA GLY A 330 12.65 -1.56 1.50
C GLY A 330 13.95 -0.76 1.60
N GLU A 331 13.94 0.49 1.12
CA GLU A 331 15.08 1.39 1.26
C GLU A 331 15.33 1.74 2.73
N GLY A 332 14.28 1.99 3.51
CA GLY A 332 14.39 2.20 4.95
C GLY A 332 14.93 0.97 5.68
N ALA A 333 14.51 -0.24 5.29
CA ALA A 333 15.07 -1.48 5.83
C ALA A 333 16.58 -1.59 5.53
N ARG A 334 17.02 -1.16 4.34
CA ARG A 334 18.44 -1.11 3.96
C ARG A 334 19.22 -0.09 4.81
N ILE A 335 18.66 1.09 5.05
CA ILE A 335 19.27 2.08 5.93
C ILE A 335 19.37 1.53 7.35
N ALA A 336 18.30 0.94 7.87
CA ALA A 336 18.26 0.32 9.18
C ALA A 336 19.29 -0.82 9.32
N LEU A 337 19.52 -1.60 8.26
CA LEU A 337 20.56 -2.64 8.24
C LEU A 337 21.95 -2.08 8.43
N LEU A 338 22.24 -0.93 7.81
CA LEU A 338 23.59 -0.36 7.72
C LEU A 338 23.90 0.64 8.86
N ASN A 339 22.88 1.12 9.59
CA ASN A 339 23.07 2.19 10.55
C ASN A 339 22.26 1.95 11.84
N GLU A 340 22.99 1.62 12.92
CA GLU A 340 22.39 1.36 14.23
C GLU A 340 21.78 2.63 14.87
N GLU A 341 22.40 3.78 14.67
CA GLU A 341 21.88 5.04 15.25
C GLU A 341 20.55 5.43 14.64
N GLU A 342 20.36 5.20 13.33
CA GLU A 342 19.08 5.42 12.67
C GLU A 342 17.98 4.49 13.21
N ARG A 343 18.30 3.25 13.55
CA ARG A 343 17.35 2.34 14.22
C ARG A 343 16.92 2.88 15.60
N LYS A 344 17.88 3.31 16.39
CA LYS A 344 17.61 3.89 17.72
C LYS A 344 16.82 5.18 17.65
N GLU A 345 17.09 6.01 16.63
CA GLU A 345 16.33 7.25 16.41
C GLU A 345 14.90 6.93 16.00
N MET A 346 14.67 5.91 15.16
CA MET A 346 13.34 5.49 14.80
C MET A 346 12.50 5.04 16.01
N ASP A 347 13.09 4.34 16.97
CA ASP A 347 12.42 3.99 18.23
C ASP A 347 11.98 5.24 19.04
N ARG A 348 12.74 6.34 18.94
CA ARG A 348 12.37 7.62 19.59
C ARG A 348 11.31 8.35 18.80
N THR A 349 11.41 8.36 17.47
CA THR A 349 10.44 8.96 16.56
C THR A 349 9.06 8.36 16.78
N VAL A 350 8.96 7.03 16.80
CA VAL A 350 7.68 6.32 17.01
C VAL A 350 7.03 6.66 18.36
N LYS A 351 7.82 6.79 19.44
CA LYS A 351 7.29 7.15 20.77
C LYS A 351 6.66 8.54 20.82
N ASN A 352 7.08 9.44 19.94
CA ASN A 352 6.59 10.82 19.88
C ASN A 352 5.59 11.03 18.73
N MET A 353 5.25 9.97 18.02
CA MET A 353 4.35 10.03 16.89
C MET A 353 2.89 9.99 17.32
N ASP A 354 2.06 10.79 16.67
CA ASP A 354 0.62 10.86 16.96
C ASP A 354 -0.12 9.90 16.05
N PHE A 355 -0.60 8.78 16.59
CA PHE A 355 -1.44 7.85 15.84
C PHE A 355 -2.91 8.28 15.92
N VAL A 356 -3.53 8.45 14.76
CA VAL A 356 -4.95 8.82 14.62
C VAL A 356 -5.75 7.56 14.31
N GLU A 357 -6.52 7.09 15.31
CA GLU A 357 -7.43 5.96 15.12
C GLU A 357 -8.67 6.41 14.33
N LEU A 358 -8.85 5.85 13.14
CA LEU A 358 -9.91 6.25 12.22
C LEU A 358 -11.20 5.44 12.41
N ALA A 359 -11.09 4.17 12.78
CA ALA A 359 -12.23 3.24 12.80
C ALA A 359 -13.38 3.68 13.73
N ALA A 360 -13.05 4.36 14.83
CA ALA A 360 -14.02 4.84 15.80
C ALA A 360 -14.32 6.35 15.67
N SER A 361 -13.80 7.03 14.66
CA SER A 361 -13.96 8.47 14.47
C SER A 361 -15.26 8.79 13.71
N PRO A 362 -16.25 9.47 14.33
CA PRO A 362 -17.42 9.96 13.61
C PRO A 362 -17.03 10.90 12.45
N GLU A 363 -16.03 11.74 12.64
CA GLU A 363 -15.54 12.66 11.63
C GLU A 363 -14.97 11.92 10.41
N PHE A 364 -14.33 10.76 10.62
CA PHE A 364 -13.89 9.92 9.51
C PHE A 364 -15.08 9.44 8.67
N GLN A 365 -16.15 9.02 9.33
CA GLN A 365 -17.37 8.55 8.64
C GLN A 365 -17.98 9.67 7.79
N ASP A 366 -18.08 10.89 8.33
CA ASP A 366 -18.60 12.04 7.60
C ASP A 366 -17.74 12.37 6.37
N CYS A 367 -16.42 12.53 6.57
CA CYS A 367 -15.47 12.79 5.47
C CYS A 367 -15.43 11.67 4.43
N PHE A 368 -15.56 10.43 4.87
CA PHE A 368 -15.60 9.27 3.98
C PHE A 368 -16.84 9.30 3.08
N VAL A 369 -18.01 9.58 3.66
CA VAL A 369 -19.28 9.69 2.91
C VAL A 369 -19.21 10.84 1.91
N ASP A 370 -18.74 12.01 2.33
CA ASP A 370 -18.55 13.17 1.45
C ASP A 370 -17.54 12.85 0.32
N GLY A 371 -16.51 12.10 0.67
CA GLY A 371 -15.48 11.67 -0.26
C GLY A 371 -15.91 10.60 -1.27
N LEU A 372 -17.12 10.02 -1.20
CA LEU A 372 -17.60 9.04 -2.18
C LEU A 372 -17.90 9.67 -3.55
N CYS A 373 -18.42 10.91 -3.56
CA CYS A 373 -18.67 11.61 -4.81
C CYS A 373 -17.36 12.00 -5.50
N PHE A 374 -17.38 12.06 -6.82
CA PHE A 374 -16.32 12.68 -7.61
C PHE A 374 -16.42 14.20 -7.47
N PRO A 375 -15.30 14.96 -7.59
CA PRO A 375 -15.26 16.41 -7.40
C PRO A 375 -16.09 17.20 -8.38
#